data_63b14a5fdc0c191c1e61234b3124d384
#
_entry.id   63b14a5fdc0c191c1e61234b3124d384
#
_cell.length_a   1.000
_cell.length_b   1.000
_cell.length_c   1.000
_cell.angle_alpha   90.00
_cell.angle_beta   90.00
_cell.angle_gamma   90.00
#
_symmetry.space_group_name_H-M   'P 1'
#
loop_
_entity.id
_entity.type
_entity.pdbx_description
1 polymer ?
#
loop_
_entity_poly.entity_id
_entity_poly.type
_entity_poly.pdbx_seq_one_letter_code
_entity_poly.pdbx_strand_id
1 'polypeptide(L)'
;MRKKQSRNTPVRMLVDSCVWLDLAKDPSTLPLIGALEELVGGEDLVLVVTRTILDEFAQSKSQLVEDGGRGVSSTRMRAGESAERIRKPSKRRALIEGLEQVDHTLVNLRDQAAEIVRRIEMLFAAGELHVTTDAIKLRAADRGIEKKAPFHRQRNGMNDAILLETYADMVGGKKGAQRFAFVTHNVKDFSDPTGNLSLPHPNLAHFFTDTRSRYFTTLGEALRSIRPERYVDLAIEQERPDRLRRRIAEIVAAEHQFFEKVWYSRHTLFREKVERGRIKIVENGTVPSKDRGEAIQRKFWEAVLRAGKRLEERHGPENLGPWSDFEWGMINGKLSALRWVLGDEWDMLT
;
A
#
# COMPACT_ATOMS: atom_id res chain seq x y z
N MET A 1 28.16 40.53 1.01
CA MET A 1 28.84 39.49 1.83
C MET A 1 27.86 38.36 2.12
N ARG A 2 27.94 37.23 1.39
CA ARG A 2 27.15 36.04 1.70
C ARG A 2 27.73 35.41 2.98
N LYS A 3 26.95 35.35 4.07
CA LYS A 3 27.29 34.59 5.28
C LYS A 3 27.61 33.17 4.85
N LYS A 4 28.86 32.70 5.06
CA LYS A 4 29.22 31.28 5.02
C LYS A 4 28.35 30.59 6.07
N GLN A 5 27.25 29.96 5.67
CA GLN A 5 26.57 28.97 6.51
C GLN A 5 27.61 27.91 6.86
N SER A 6 27.78 27.66 8.15
CA SER A 6 28.64 26.60 8.65
C SER A 6 28.09 25.30 8.01
N ARG A 7 28.86 24.72 7.08
CA ARG A 7 28.46 23.44 6.46
C ARG A 7 28.42 22.40 7.58
N ASN A 8 27.19 21.98 7.93
CA ASN A 8 27.00 20.84 8.83
C ASN A 8 27.68 19.61 8.20
N THR A 9 28.36 18.80 9.00
CA THR A 9 28.92 17.53 8.56
C THR A 9 27.81 16.69 7.90
N PRO A 10 28.01 16.18 6.65
CA PRO A 10 26.97 15.41 5.96
C PRO A 10 26.54 14.20 6.80
N VAL A 11 25.26 13.83 6.72
CA VAL A 11 24.77 12.59 7.32
C VAL A 11 25.14 11.42 6.43
N ARG A 12 25.72 10.35 6.98
CA ARG A 12 25.97 9.10 6.27
C ARG A 12 24.77 8.18 6.47
N MET A 13 24.08 7.86 5.39
CA MET A 13 22.84 7.10 5.45
C MET A 13 22.99 5.75 4.75
N LEU A 14 22.67 4.69 5.47
CA LEU A 14 22.52 3.34 4.92
C LEU A 14 21.02 3.04 4.85
N VAL A 15 20.55 2.76 3.66
CA VAL A 15 19.12 2.47 3.37
C VAL A 15 19.02 1.01 2.96
N ASP A 16 18.18 0.27 3.67
CA ASP A 16 17.93 -1.16 3.44
C ASP A 16 17.33 -1.41 2.05
N SER A 17 17.63 -2.57 1.46
CA SER A 17 17.13 -2.99 0.14
C SER A 17 15.61 -2.98 0.05
N CYS A 18 14.90 -3.36 1.12
CA CYS A 18 13.44 -3.33 1.17
C CYS A 18 12.87 -1.93 0.89
N VAL A 19 13.53 -0.87 1.38
CA VAL A 19 13.12 0.52 1.13
C VAL A 19 13.24 0.87 -0.35
N TRP A 20 14.38 0.54 -0.96
CA TRP A 20 14.61 0.78 -2.39
C TRP A 20 13.63 0.03 -3.28
N LEU A 21 13.32 -1.23 -2.93
CA LEU A 21 12.33 -2.04 -3.65
C LEU A 21 10.92 -1.47 -3.53
N ASP A 22 10.56 -0.93 -2.37
CA ASP A 22 9.25 -0.31 -2.17
C ASP A 22 9.14 1.03 -2.89
N LEU A 23 10.21 1.85 -2.91
CA LEU A 23 10.27 3.07 -3.72
C LEU A 23 10.08 2.77 -5.22
N ALA A 24 10.69 1.69 -5.71
CA ALA A 24 10.59 1.31 -7.12
C ALA A 24 9.20 0.80 -7.53
N LYS A 25 8.39 0.31 -6.59
CA LYS A 25 7.04 -0.20 -6.84
C LYS A 25 5.97 0.88 -6.94
N ASP A 26 6.19 2.04 -6.31
CA ASP A 26 5.16 3.07 -6.15
C ASP A 26 5.60 4.40 -6.78
N PRO A 27 5.04 4.81 -7.92
CA PRO A 27 5.36 6.08 -8.57
C PRO A 27 5.12 7.32 -7.70
N SER A 28 4.26 7.24 -6.68
CA SER A 28 4.02 8.34 -5.76
C SER A 28 5.24 8.68 -4.87
N THR A 29 6.26 7.82 -4.87
CA THR A 29 7.52 8.02 -4.12
C THR A 29 8.55 8.88 -4.86
N LEU A 30 8.28 9.30 -6.10
CA LEU A 30 9.15 10.19 -6.88
C LEU A 30 9.63 11.43 -6.11
N PRO A 31 8.81 12.11 -5.29
CA PRO A 31 9.26 13.24 -4.47
C PRO A 31 10.37 12.87 -3.47
N LEU A 32 10.34 11.65 -2.91
CA LEU A 32 11.37 11.16 -1.99
C LEU A 32 12.70 10.92 -2.71
N ILE A 33 12.64 10.38 -3.92
CA ILE A 33 13.83 10.19 -4.77
C ILE A 33 14.42 11.55 -5.15
N GLY A 34 13.59 12.52 -5.52
CA GLY A 34 14.02 13.88 -5.80
C GLY A 34 14.69 14.56 -4.58
N ALA A 35 14.15 14.33 -3.38
CA ALA A 35 14.74 14.83 -2.15
C ALA A 35 16.11 14.18 -1.83
N LEU A 36 16.26 12.86 -2.10
CA LEU A 36 17.55 12.17 -1.97
C LEU A 36 18.59 12.75 -2.94
N GLU A 37 18.23 12.90 -4.21
CA GLU A 37 19.09 13.47 -5.24
C GLU A 37 19.56 14.87 -4.86
N GLU A 38 18.66 15.69 -4.35
CA GLU A 38 18.98 17.04 -3.89
C GLU A 38 19.97 17.04 -2.70
N LEU A 39 19.72 16.19 -1.70
CA LEU A 39 20.59 16.12 -0.51
C LEU A 39 21.97 15.54 -0.85
N VAL A 40 22.05 14.56 -1.73
CA VAL A 40 23.31 13.99 -2.20
C VAL A 40 24.07 15.04 -3.04
N GLY A 41 23.40 15.68 -4.00
CA GLY A 41 24.00 16.75 -4.82
C GLY A 41 24.41 17.99 -4.03
N GLY A 42 23.71 18.27 -2.93
CA GLY A 42 24.03 19.38 -1.99
C GLY A 42 25.12 19.05 -0.96
N GLU A 43 25.65 17.85 -0.96
CA GLU A 43 26.64 17.37 0.03
C GLU A 43 26.12 17.39 1.50
N ASP A 44 24.79 17.36 1.71
CA ASP A 44 24.18 17.24 3.03
C ASP A 44 24.05 15.76 3.46
N LEU A 45 24.04 14.87 2.48
CA LEU A 45 23.86 13.44 2.63
C LEU A 45 24.95 12.70 1.84
N VAL A 46 25.60 11.73 2.48
CA VAL A 46 26.39 10.69 1.82
C VAL A 46 25.58 9.39 1.88
N LEU A 47 25.09 8.96 0.75
CA LEU A 47 24.46 7.65 0.63
C LEU A 47 25.51 6.57 0.72
N VAL A 48 25.38 5.63 1.62
CA VAL A 48 26.26 4.48 1.74
C VAL A 48 25.58 3.27 1.14
N VAL A 49 26.29 2.59 0.26
CA VAL A 49 25.79 1.43 -0.48
C VAL A 49 26.67 0.23 -0.18
N THR A 50 26.07 -0.96 -0.08
CA THR A 50 26.78 -2.22 0.10
C THR A 50 26.58 -3.13 -1.11
N ARG A 51 27.47 -4.09 -1.28
CA ARG A 51 27.33 -5.07 -2.36
C ARG A 51 26.02 -5.84 -2.25
N THR A 52 25.59 -6.18 -1.02
CA THR A 52 24.33 -6.88 -0.75
C THR A 52 23.13 -6.08 -1.28
N ILE A 53 23.07 -4.77 -1.00
CA ILE A 53 21.97 -3.91 -1.49
C ILE A 53 21.95 -3.89 -3.03
N LEU A 54 23.11 -3.72 -3.66
CA LEU A 54 23.22 -3.68 -5.13
C LEU A 54 22.74 -4.99 -5.76
N ASP A 55 23.16 -6.13 -5.20
CA ASP A 55 22.84 -7.45 -5.74
C ASP A 55 21.34 -7.76 -5.57
N GLU A 56 20.75 -7.48 -4.41
CA GLU A 56 19.32 -7.67 -4.15
C GLU A 56 18.46 -6.78 -5.05
N PHE A 57 18.84 -5.53 -5.22
CA PHE A 57 18.12 -4.62 -6.11
C PHE A 57 18.24 -5.07 -7.58
N ALA A 58 19.45 -5.46 -8.03
CA ALA A 58 19.67 -5.94 -9.39
C ALA A 58 18.89 -7.21 -9.71
N GLN A 59 18.76 -8.13 -8.76
CA GLN A 59 17.94 -9.35 -8.91
C GLN A 59 16.44 -9.04 -9.05
N SER A 60 15.97 -8.02 -8.35
CA SER A 60 14.54 -7.69 -8.30
C SER A 60 14.09 -6.70 -9.38
N LYS A 61 15.00 -5.90 -9.95
CA LYS A 61 14.63 -4.77 -10.83
C LYS A 61 13.84 -5.17 -12.07
N SER A 62 14.18 -6.28 -12.72
CA SER A 62 13.45 -6.74 -13.91
C SER A 62 12.00 -7.07 -13.60
N GLN A 63 11.76 -7.72 -12.46
CA GLN A 63 10.42 -8.06 -11.97
C GLN A 63 9.63 -6.81 -11.56
N LEU A 64 10.30 -5.81 -10.97
CA LEU A 64 9.68 -4.54 -10.59
C LEU A 64 9.10 -3.79 -11.79
N VAL A 65 9.87 -3.70 -12.88
CA VAL A 65 9.43 -3.06 -14.13
C VAL A 65 8.28 -3.85 -14.77
N GLU A 66 8.35 -5.19 -14.75
CA GLU A 66 7.26 -6.04 -15.26
C GLU A 66 6.00 -5.97 -14.41
N ASP A 67 6.11 -6.00 -13.09
CA ASP A 67 4.98 -6.00 -12.15
C ASP A 67 4.25 -4.66 -12.12
N GLY A 68 4.92 -3.55 -12.43
CA GLY A 68 4.30 -2.23 -12.61
C GLY A 68 3.12 -2.21 -13.60
N GLY A 69 2.99 -3.25 -14.44
CA GLY A 69 1.87 -3.41 -15.36
C GLY A 69 0.97 -4.64 -15.14
N ARG A 70 1.40 -5.63 -14.34
CA ARG A 70 0.70 -6.94 -14.28
C ARG A 70 -0.68 -6.89 -13.63
N GLY A 71 -0.85 -6.13 -12.57
CA GLY A 71 -2.13 -6.03 -11.85
C GLY A 71 -3.26 -5.49 -12.72
N VAL A 72 -2.96 -4.51 -13.56
CA VAL A 72 -3.90 -3.88 -14.48
C VAL A 72 -4.08 -4.73 -15.74
N SER A 73 -3.01 -5.39 -16.25
CA SER A 73 -3.07 -6.28 -17.43
C SER A 73 -3.99 -7.48 -17.22
N SER A 74 -4.01 -8.10 -16.04
CA SER A 74 -4.89 -9.23 -15.74
C SER A 74 -6.37 -8.81 -15.66
N THR A 75 -6.64 -7.64 -15.11
CA THR A 75 -7.99 -7.06 -15.04
C THR A 75 -8.48 -6.68 -16.44
N ARG A 76 -7.59 -6.11 -17.27
CA ARG A 76 -7.87 -5.81 -18.68
C ARG A 76 -8.24 -7.05 -19.50
N MET A 77 -7.49 -8.14 -19.37
CA MET A 77 -7.74 -9.38 -20.10
C MET A 77 -9.13 -9.93 -19.78
N ARG A 78 -9.51 -9.97 -18.49
CA ARG A 78 -10.86 -10.36 -18.05
C ARG A 78 -11.96 -9.41 -18.53
N ALA A 79 -11.70 -8.11 -18.57
CA ALA A 79 -12.63 -7.12 -19.08
C ALA A 79 -12.78 -7.23 -20.61
N GLY A 80 -11.71 -7.53 -21.36
CA GLY A 80 -11.73 -7.80 -22.79
C GLY A 80 -12.58 -9.03 -23.14
N GLU A 81 -12.40 -10.15 -22.43
CA GLU A 81 -13.24 -11.34 -22.58
C GLU A 81 -14.71 -11.06 -22.25
N SER A 82 -14.98 -10.17 -21.29
CA SER A 82 -16.33 -9.74 -20.94
C SER A 82 -16.94 -8.84 -22.01
N ALA A 83 -16.12 -8.00 -22.68
CA ALA A 83 -16.56 -7.13 -23.78
C ALA A 83 -17.09 -7.93 -24.98
N GLU A 84 -16.49 -9.08 -25.29
CA GLU A 84 -16.94 -9.95 -26.37
C GLU A 84 -18.34 -10.53 -26.14
N ARG A 85 -18.76 -10.68 -24.89
CA ARG A 85 -20.08 -11.19 -24.49
C ARG A 85 -21.18 -10.12 -24.52
N ILE A 86 -20.84 -8.85 -24.72
CA ILE A 86 -21.81 -7.76 -24.76
C ILE A 86 -22.50 -7.69 -26.12
N ARG A 87 -23.79 -8.02 -26.16
CA ARG A 87 -24.61 -8.00 -27.38
C ARG A 87 -24.92 -6.58 -27.92
N LYS A 88 -24.85 -5.54 -27.09
CA LYS A 88 -25.20 -4.16 -27.48
C LYS A 88 -23.96 -3.42 -28.01
N PRO A 89 -23.93 -3.06 -29.34
CA PRO A 89 -22.71 -2.52 -29.96
C PRO A 89 -22.17 -1.24 -29.30
N SER A 90 -23.05 -0.32 -28.86
CA SER A 90 -22.66 0.92 -28.21
C SER A 90 -21.96 0.70 -26.86
N LYS A 91 -22.46 -0.28 -26.06
CA LYS A 91 -21.83 -0.62 -24.76
C LYS A 91 -20.50 -1.36 -24.96
N ARG A 92 -20.40 -2.21 -26.00
CA ARG A 92 -19.16 -2.87 -26.37
C ARG A 92 -18.08 -1.86 -26.77
N ARG A 93 -18.45 -0.86 -27.61
CA ARG A 93 -17.53 0.18 -28.06
C ARG A 93 -17.02 1.04 -26.90
N ALA A 94 -17.90 1.50 -26.00
CA ALA A 94 -17.51 2.26 -24.81
C ALA A 94 -16.56 1.49 -23.89
N LEU A 95 -16.75 0.15 -23.76
CA LEU A 95 -15.84 -0.68 -22.97
C LEU A 95 -14.49 -0.86 -23.68
N ILE A 96 -14.45 -1.02 -24.99
CA ILE A 96 -13.20 -1.11 -25.75
C ILE A 96 -12.41 0.20 -25.67
N GLU A 97 -13.07 1.36 -25.86
CA GLU A 97 -12.45 2.67 -25.70
C GLU A 97 -11.88 2.89 -24.28
N GLY A 98 -12.61 2.46 -23.25
CA GLY A 98 -12.11 2.44 -21.87
C GLY A 98 -10.89 1.55 -21.68
N LEU A 99 -10.85 0.38 -22.34
CA LEU A 99 -9.70 -0.53 -22.28
C LEU A 99 -8.47 0.02 -23.02
N GLU A 100 -8.64 0.79 -24.09
CA GLU A 100 -7.55 1.48 -24.79
C GLU A 100 -6.94 2.58 -23.91
N GLN A 101 -7.75 3.32 -23.15
CA GLN A 101 -7.25 4.29 -22.15
C GLN A 101 -6.44 3.61 -21.06
N VAL A 102 -6.86 2.42 -20.62
CA VAL A 102 -6.11 1.59 -19.66
C VAL A 102 -4.76 1.18 -20.23
N ASP A 103 -4.65 0.87 -21.52
CA ASP A 103 -3.36 0.54 -22.17
C ASP A 103 -2.37 1.71 -22.14
N HIS A 104 -2.82 2.91 -22.44
CA HIS A 104 -1.98 4.10 -22.32
C HIS A 104 -1.50 4.33 -20.87
N THR A 105 -2.38 4.11 -19.90
CA THR A 105 -2.01 4.21 -18.48
C THR A 105 -0.98 3.16 -18.08
N LEU A 106 -1.08 1.92 -18.60
CA LEU A 106 -0.13 0.85 -18.36
C LEU A 106 1.26 1.12 -18.91
N VAL A 107 1.34 1.65 -20.13
CA VAL A 107 2.62 2.06 -20.73
C VAL A 107 3.27 3.14 -19.86
N ASN A 108 2.51 4.17 -19.48
CA ASN A 108 3.00 5.23 -18.61
C ASN A 108 3.49 4.71 -17.25
N LEU A 109 2.81 3.75 -16.64
CA LEU A 109 3.23 3.16 -15.34
C LEU A 109 4.54 2.37 -15.47
N ARG A 110 4.73 1.63 -16.56
CA ARG A 110 5.99 0.92 -16.83
C ARG A 110 7.14 1.88 -17.07
N ASP A 111 6.91 2.94 -17.86
CA ASP A 111 7.90 3.96 -18.13
C ASP A 111 8.29 4.71 -16.85
N GLN A 112 7.32 5.01 -15.99
CA GLN A 112 7.57 5.61 -14.69
C GLN A 112 8.37 4.67 -13.77
N ALA A 113 8.03 3.38 -13.71
CA ALA A 113 8.78 2.40 -12.93
C ALA A 113 10.23 2.27 -13.44
N ALA A 114 10.43 2.22 -14.76
CA ALA A 114 11.77 2.18 -15.35
C ALA A 114 12.58 3.44 -15.04
N GLU A 115 11.95 4.61 -15.07
CA GLU A 115 12.59 5.88 -14.71
C GLU A 115 12.97 5.92 -13.24
N ILE A 116 12.12 5.43 -12.33
CA ILE A 116 12.42 5.32 -10.91
C ILE A 116 13.62 4.40 -10.68
N VAL A 117 13.62 3.22 -11.29
CA VAL A 117 14.74 2.27 -11.21
C VAL A 117 16.03 2.92 -11.68
N ARG A 118 16.01 3.62 -12.82
CA ARG A 118 17.18 4.33 -13.35
C ARG A 118 17.70 5.40 -12.37
N ARG A 119 16.84 6.19 -11.77
CA ARG A 119 17.21 7.22 -10.78
C ARG A 119 17.79 6.61 -9.51
N ILE A 120 17.24 5.48 -9.03
CA ILE A 120 17.82 4.74 -7.90
C ILE A 120 19.22 4.23 -8.26
N GLU A 121 19.43 3.66 -9.45
CA GLU A 121 20.75 3.23 -9.91
C GLU A 121 21.76 4.38 -9.99
N MET A 122 21.32 5.57 -10.39
CA MET A 122 22.16 6.79 -10.37
C MET A 122 22.51 7.20 -8.94
N LEU A 123 21.60 7.10 -7.99
CA LEU A 123 21.87 7.34 -6.58
C LEU A 123 22.89 6.32 -6.02
N PHE A 124 22.78 5.05 -6.40
CA PHE A 124 23.77 4.04 -6.03
C PHE A 124 25.15 4.33 -6.59
N ALA A 125 25.21 4.77 -7.85
CA ALA A 125 26.48 5.14 -8.51
C ALA A 125 27.13 6.39 -7.87
N ALA A 126 26.32 7.33 -7.36
CA ALA A 126 26.79 8.49 -6.61
C ALA A 126 27.14 8.17 -5.15
N GLY A 127 26.72 7.02 -4.64
CA GLY A 127 26.91 6.59 -3.26
C GLY A 127 28.34 6.11 -2.97
N GLU A 128 28.69 6.10 -1.69
CA GLU A 128 29.96 5.54 -1.22
C GLU A 128 29.79 4.03 -0.98
N LEU A 129 30.56 3.22 -1.71
CA LEU A 129 30.56 1.77 -1.50
C LEU A 129 31.28 1.40 -0.21
N HIS A 130 30.55 0.79 0.73
CA HIS A 130 31.15 0.21 1.93
C HIS A 130 31.41 -1.28 1.73
N VAL A 131 32.66 -1.69 1.89
CA VAL A 131 33.09 -3.07 1.67
C VAL A 131 32.72 -3.95 2.85
N THR A 132 32.01 -5.03 2.60
CA THR A 132 31.69 -6.05 3.59
C THR A 132 32.94 -6.91 3.85
N THR A 133 33.59 -6.68 4.98
CA THR A 133 34.78 -7.45 5.40
C THR A 133 34.41 -8.80 6.01
N ASP A 134 35.38 -9.72 6.12
CA ASP A 134 35.16 -10.99 6.78
C ASP A 134 34.82 -10.83 8.28
N ALA A 135 35.35 -9.79 8.92
CA ALA A 135 34.99 -9.45 10.30
C ALA A 135 33.50 -9.10 10.44
N ILE A 136 32.91 -8.38 9.45
CA ILE A 136 31.47 -8.08 9.40
C ILE A 136 30.67 -9.38 9.25
N LYS A 137 31.10 -10.27 8.34
CA LYS A 137 30.44 -11.57 8.10
C LYS A 137 30.45 -12.45 9.34
N LEU A 138 31.58 -12.50 10.04
CA LEU A 138 31.70 -13.28 11.30
C LEU A 138 30.76 -12.75 12.36
N ARG A 139 30.71 -11.42 12.59
CA ARG A 139 29.76 -10.83 13.54
C ARG A 139 28.29 -11.10 13.17
N ALA A 140 27.97 -11.08 11.85
CA ALA A 140 26.64 -11.44 11.39
C ALA A 140 26.31 -12.91 11.63
N ALA A 141 27.30 -13.83 11.48
CA ALA A 141 27.13 -15.25 11.80
C ALA A 141 26.94 -15.47 13.32
N ASP A 142 27.69 -14.76 14.16
CA ASP A 142 27.54 -14.81 15.61
C ASP A 142 26.14 -14.41 16.06
N ARG A 143 25.52 -13.38 15.44
CA ARG A 143 24.11 -13.02 15.67
C ARG A 143 23.16 -14.17 15.39
N GLY A 144 23.42 -14.93 14.30
CA GLY A 144 22.62 -16.11 13.95
C GLY A 144 22.73 -17.22 14.98
N ILE A 145 23.96 -17.51 15.44
CA ILE A 145 24.23 -18.52 16.47
C ILE A 145 23.55 -18.15 17.80
N GLU A 146 23.63 -16.87 18.17
CA GLU A 146 23.06 -16.33 19.42
C GLU A 146 21.56 -16.03 19.34
N LYS A 147 20.93 -16.24 18.18
CA LYS A 147 19.51 -15.92 17.92
C LYS A 147 19.14 -14.47 18.23
N LYS A 148 20.08 -13.56 18.09
CA LYS A 148 19.86 -12.10 18.21
C LYS A 148 19.18 -11.56 16.97
N ALA A 149 18.48 -10.42 17.09
CA ALA A 149 17.90 -9.75 15.92
C ALA A 149 18.96 -9.55 14.82
N PRO A 150 18.62 -9.82 13.55
CA PRO A 150 17.30 -10.17 12.97
C PRO A 150 16.91 -11.65 13.04
N PHE A 151 17.69 -12.54 13.64
CA PHE A 151 17.45 -14.01 13.68
C PHE A 151 16.50 -14.49 14.79
N HIS A 152 15.94 -13.59 15.59
CA HIS A 152 15.03 -13.93 16.69
C HIS A 152 13.71 -14.60 16.23
N ARG A 153 13.38 -14.58 14.94
CA ARG A 153 12.14 -15.13 14.34
C ARG A 153 12.35 -16.33 13.41
N GLN A 154 13.42 -17.09 13.55
CA GLN A 154 13.70 -18.30 12.77
C GLN A 154 13.65 -18.15 11.24
N ARG A 155 13.97 -16.97 10.68
CA ARG A 155 14.07 -16.72 9.24
C ARG A 155 15.53 -16.62 8.82
N ASN A 156 15.77 -16.80 7.51
CA ASN A 156 17.10 -16.56 6.93
C ASN A 156 17.32 -15.04 6.81
N GLY A 157 17.83 -14.44 7.86
CA GLY A 157 18.14 -13.00 7.97
C GLY A 157 19.62 -12.69 7.79
N MET A 158 20.39 -13.52 7.07
CA MET A 158 21.84 -13.33 6.95
C MET A 158 22.18 -12.00 6.26
N ASN A 159 21.48 -11.63 5.21
CA ASN A 159 21.69 -10.34 4.52
C ASN A 159 21.36 -9.16 5.42
N ASP A 160 20.26 -9.25 6.18
CA ASP A 160 19.86 -8.24 7.16
C ASP A 160 20.91 -8.09 8.26
N ALA A 161 21.48 -9.21 8.74
CA ALA A 161 22.53 -9.20 9.76
C ALA A 161 23.84 -8.60 9.22
N ILE A 162 24.24 -8.93 7.98
CA ILE A 162 25.39 -8.34 7.31
C ILE A 162 25.19 -6.83 7.14
N LEU A 163 24.02 -6.40 6.73
CA LEU A 163 23.67 -4.99 6.58
C LEU A 163 23.80 -4.22 7.89
N LEU A 164 23.24 -4.79 8.96
CA LEU A 164 23.30 -4.24 10.29
C LEU A 164 24.75 -4.16 10.83
N GLU A 165 25.53 -5.22 10.69
CA GLU A 165 26.94 -5.23 11.12
C GLU A 165 27.83 -4.31 10.27
N THR A 166 27.46 -4.11 9.00
CA THR A 166 28.09 -3.09 8.15
C THR A 166 27.79 -1.69 8.70
N TYR A 167 26.53 -1.42 9.10
CA TYR A 167 26.18 -0.15 9.73
C TYR A 167 26.93 0.06 11.05
N ALA A 168 27.02 -0.97 11.89
CA ALA A 168 27.78 -0.92 13.13
C ALA A 168 29.27 -0.60 12.89
N ASP A 169 29.87 -1.19 11.86
CA ASP A 169 31.26 -0.91 11.45
C ASP A 169 31.47 0.56 11.03
N MET A 170 30.53 1.08 10.24
CA MET A 170 30.53 2.49 9.83
C MET A 170 30.51 3.45 11.04
N VAL A 171 29.64 3.17 12.01
CA VAL A 171 29.47 3.98 13.23
C VAL A 171 30.72 3.86 14.12
N GLY A 172 31.25 2.65 14.28
CA GLY A 172 32.42 2.36 15.11
C GLY A 172 33.73 2.90 14.54
N GLY A 173 33.90 2.85 13.22
CA GLY A 173 35.13 3.21 12.53
C GLY A 173 35.43 4.72 12.45
N LYS A 174 34.45 5.60 12.65
CA LYS A 174 34.63 7.06 12.54
C LYS A 174 34.48 7.75 13.90
N LYS A 175 35.50 8.45 14.34
CA LYS A 175 35.49 9.32 15.53
C LYS A 175 35.09 10.74 15.14
N GLY A 176 34.42 11.48 16.05
CA GLY A 176 34.07 12.89 15.86
C GLY A 176 32.58 13.17 15.60
N ALA A 177 32.28 14.31 15.01
CA ALA A 177 30.92 14.85 14.81
C ALA A 177 30.15 14.21 13.64
N GLN A 178 30.63 13.09 13.05
CA GLN A 178 29.96 12.42 11.96
C GLN A 178 28.61 11.85 12.42
N ARG A 179 27.54 12.17 11.68
CA ARG A 179 26.19 11.67 11.91
C ARG A 179 25.88 10.52 10.97
N PHE A 180 25.09 9.56 11.47
CA PHE A 180 24.67 8.36 10.75
C PHE A 180 23.17 8.16 10.83
N ALA A 181 22.60 7.56 9.80
CA ALA A 181 21.20 7.15 9.74
C ALA A 181 21.09 5.75 9.13
N PHE A 182 20.25 4.93 9.73
CA PHE A 182 19.84 3.64 9.21
C PHE A 182 18.34 3.68 8.93
N VAL A 183 17.94 3.29 7.71
CA VAL A 183 16.54 3.32 7.27
C VAL A 183 16.13 1.93 6.82
N THR A 184 15.06 1.39 7.40
CA THR A 184 14.50 0.09 7.00
C THR A 184 12.98 0.06 7.15
N HIS A 185 12.29 -0.56 6.21
CA HIS A 185 10.85 -0.87 6.32
C HIS A 185 10.60 -2.22 7.00
N ASN A 186 11.65 -3.01 7.23
CA ASN A 186 11.55 -4.32 7.87
C ASN A 186 11.41 -4.20 9.40
N VAL A 187 10.33 -3.56 9.85
CA VAL A 187 10.04 -3.39 11.28
C VAL A 187 9.91 -4.70 12.06
N LYS A 188 9.61 -5.81 11.36
CA LYS A 188 9.46 -7.11 12.01
C LYS A 188 10.77 -7.65 12.57
N ASP A 189 11.87 -7.41 11.87
CA ASP A 189 13.17 -7.96 12.21
C ASP A 189 14.10 -6.96 12.90
N PHE A 190 13.83 -5.65 12.74
CA PHE A 190 14.68 -4.58 13.24
C PHE A 190 14.06 -3.73 14.36
N SER A 191 12.72 -3.68 14.50
CA SER A 191 12.05 -2.83 15.49
C SER A 191 11.71 -3.58 16.78
N ASP A 192 11.35 -2.81 17.81
CA ASP A 192 10.92 -3.32 19.11
C ASP A 192 9.62 -4.16 18.96
N PRO A 193 9.64 -5.43 19.31
CA PRO A 193 8.48 -6.31 19.23
C PRO A 193 7.39 -5.98 20.26
N THR A 194 7.67 -5.15 21.28
CA THR A 194 6.78 -4.92 22.43
C THR A 194 5.80 -3.77 22.24
N GLY A 195 5.86 -3.05 21.10
CA GLY A 195 4.80 -2.11 20.76
C GLY A 195 5.20 -0.83 20.02
N ASN A 196 6.37 -0.27 20.23
CA ASN A 196 6.80 0.92 19.50
C ASN A 196 7.71 0.56 18.32
N LEU A 197 7.10 0.37 17.16
CA LEU A 197 7.82 0.00 15.94
C LEU A 197 8.79 1.07 15.43
N SER A 198 8.71 2.30 15.92
CA SER A 198 9.67 3.36 15.58
C SER A 198 10.99 3.25 16.38
N LEU A 199 11.04 2.39 17.38
CA LEU A 199 12.26 2.11 18.14
C LEU A 199 12.97 0.86 17.60
N PRO A 200 14.32 0.85 17.62
CA PRO A 200 15.06 -0.35 17.25
C PRO A 200 14.85 -1.46 18.28
N HIS A 201 14.96 -2.72 17.81
CA HIS A 201 14.92 -3.89 18.68
C HIS A 201 15.94 -3.74 19.84
N PRO A 202 15.64 -4.18 21.08
CA PRO A 202 16.53 -4.03 22.23
C PRO A 202 17.97 -4.54 22.00
N ASN A 203 18.16 -5.62 21.21
CA ASN A 203 19.51 -6.10 20.86
C ASN A 203 20.27 -5.15 19.93
N LEU A 204 19.60 -4.17 19.33
CA LEU A 204 20.16 -3.24 18.35
C LEU A 204 20.29 -1.82 18.92
N ALA A 205 19.60 -1.51 20.02
CA ALA A 205 19.51 -0.19 20.59
C ALA A 205 20.90 0.46 20.85
N HIS A 206 21.90 -0.35 21.17
CA HIS A 206 23.28 0.13 21.41
C HIS A 206 23.99 0.69 20.17
N PHE A 207 23.51 0.40 18.95
CA PHE A 207 24.04 0.98 17.72
C PHE A 207 23.46 2.38 17.46
N PHE A 208 22.33 2.71 18.06
CA PHE A 208 21.59 3.93 17.83
C PHE A 208 21.65 4.84 19.07
N THR A 209 22.28 6.00 18.88
CA THR A 209 22.36 7.04 19.89
C THR A 209 21.74 8.28 19.29
N ASP A 210 20.63 8.76 19.75
CA ASP A 210 19.79 9.82 19.16
C ASP A 210 20.53 11.03 18.57
N THR A 211 21.73 11.30 19.06
CA THR A 211 22.55 12.42 18.61
C THR A 211 23.43 12.08 17.40
N ARG A 212 24.01 10.89 17.35
CA ARG A 212 25.04 10.54 16.36
C ARG A 212 24.56 9.49 15.35
N SER A 213 23.81 8.51 15.78
CA SER A 213 23.36 7.36 14.98
C SER A 213 21.87 7.18 15.22
N ARG A 214 21.06 7.31 14.16
CA ARG A 214 19.60 7.31 14.26
C ARG A 214 18.99 6.18 13.45
N TYR A 215 17.93 5.60 14.00
CA TYR A 215 17.10 4.57 13.40
C TYR A 215 15.83 5.20 12.83
N PHE A 216 15.44 4.80 11.62
CA PHE A 216 14.22 5.26 10.97
C PHE A 216 13.50 4.09 10.30
N THR A 217 12.18 4.08 10.42
CA THR A 217 11.31 3.12 9.76
C THR A 217 10.72 3.66 8.46
N THR A 218 10.92 4.96 8.17
CA THR A 218 10.53 5.58 6.90
C THR A 218 11.63 6.50 6.37
N LEU A 219 11.72 6.55 5.04
CA LEU A 219 12.70 7.44 4.39
C LEU A 219 12.34 8.92 4.60
N GLY A 220 11.04 9.27 4.58
CA GLY A 220 10.56 10.63 4.80
C GLY A 220 10.99 11.21 6.15
N GLU A 221 10.90 10.43 7.25
CA GLU A 221 11.39 10.85 8.57
C GLU A 221 12.90 11.06 8.58
N ALA A 222 13.65 10.18 7.91
CA ALA A 222 15.11 10.32 7.80
C ALA A 222 15.47 11.61 7.05
N LEU A 223 14.83 11.91 5.92
CA LEU A 223 15.04 13.14 5.15
C LEU A 223 14.67 14.40 5.95
N ARG A 224 13.50 14.38 6.64
CA ARG A 224 13.09 15.46 7.53
C ARG A 224 14.11 15.71 8.63
N SER A 225 14.74 14.67 9.15
CA SER A 225 15.78 14.82 10.18
C SER A 225 17.02 15.59 9.74
N ILE A 226 17.28 15.62 8.40
CA ILE A 226 18.41 16.34 7.78
C ILE A 226 18.02 17.80 7.49
N ARG A 227 16.85 18.01 6.89
CA ARG A 227 16.29 19.32 6.53
C ARG A 227 14.82 19.43 7.01
N PRO A 228 14.58 19.73 8.32
CA PRO A 228 13.25 19.65 8.91
C PRO A 228 12.22 20.55 8.23
N GLU A 229 12.58 21.79 7.89
CA GLU A 229 11.64 22.75 7.30
C GLU A 229 11.25 22.41 5.85
N ARG A 230 12.09 21.65 5.15
CA ARG A 230 11.90 21.38 3.72
C ARG A 230 11.12 20.10 3.43
N TYR A 231 11.25 19.11 4.31
CA TYR A 231 10.71 17.75 4.04
C TYR A 231 9.63 17.31 5.03
N VAL A 232 8.93 18.28 5.65
CA VAL A 232 7.80 17.99 6.57
C VAL A 232 6.72 17.20 5.86
N ASP A 233 6.30 17.64 4.67
CA ASP A 233 5.20 17.02 3.94
C ASP A 233 5.53 15.59 3.49
N LEU A 234 6.77 15.34 3.06
CA LEU A 234 7.22 14.00 2.68
C LEU A 234 7.23 13.02 3.86
N ALA A 235 7.58 13.49 5.06
CA ALA A 235 7.53 12.66 6.25
C ALA A 235 6.09 12.32 6.62
N ILE A 236 5.17 13.30 6.60
CA ILE A 236 3.75 13.12 6.89
C ILE A 236 3.11 12.15 5.89
N GLU A 237 3.50 12.23 4.63
CA GLU A 237 2.97 11.38 3.57
C GLU A 237 3.39 9.91 3.76
N GLN A 238 4.62 9.66 4.25
CA GLN A 238 5.10 8.32 4.60
C GLN A 238 4.67 7.82 5.98
N GLU A 239 4.43 8.70 6.95
CA GLU A 239 3.84 8.34 8.26
C GLU A 239 2.41 7.78 8.12
N ARG A 240 1.81 7.92 6.95
CA ARG A 240 0.59 7.19 6.56
C ARG A 240 0.99 5.87 5.90
N PRO A 241 1.41 4.84 6.68
CA PRO A 241 1.79 3.56 6.10
C PRO A 241 0.59 2.93 5.41
N ASP A 242 0.81 1.83 4.67
CA ASP A 242 -0.15 0.99 3.93
C ASP A 242 -1.53 0.74 4.55
N ARG A 243 -1.76 1.15 5.79
CA ARG A 243 -3.08 1.16 6.43
C ARG A 243 -4.11 2.05 5.73
N LEU A 244 -3.69 2.99 4.86
CA LEU A 244 -4.61 3.97 4.26
C LEU A 244 -4.74 3.83 2.74
N ARG A 245 -3.88 3.07 2.05
CA ARG A 245 -4.06 2.79 0.62
C ARG A 245 -4.69 1.42 0.45
N ARG A 246 -6.00 1.35 0.63
CA ARG A 246 -6.74 0.16 0.22
C ARG A 246 -6.58 -0.04 -1.28
N ARG A 247 -6.29 -1.27 -1.71
CA ARG A 247 -6.33 -1.60 -3.14
C ARG A 247 -7.74 -1.39 -3.67
N ILE A 248 -7.89 -0.92 -4.90
CA ILE A 248 -9.22 -0.71 -5.51
C ILE A 248 -10.08 -1.97 -5.35
N ALA A 249 -9.51 -3.15 -5.51
CA ALA A 249 -10.22 -4.41 -5.30
C ALA A 249 -10.77 -4.57 -3.87
N GLU A 250 -10.06 -4.08 -2.84
CA GLU A 250 -10.53 -4.11 -1.44
C GLU A 250 -11.65 -3.08 -1.22
N ILE A 251 -11.56 -1.92 -1.87
CA ILE A 251 -12.60 -0.88 -1.83
C ILE A 251 -13.88 -1.39 -2.50
N VAL A 252 -13.76 -2.01 -3.69
CA VAL A 252 -14.88 -2.64 -4.40
C VAL A 252 -15.49 -3.79 -3.58
N ALA A 253 -14.67 -4.63 -2.95
CA ALA A 253 -15.16 -5.72 -2.10
C ALA A 253 -15.92 -5.18 -0.87
N ALA A 254 -15.43 -4.11 -0.24
CA ALA A 254 -16.09 -3.46 0.88
C ALA A 254 -17.40 -2.77 0.46
N GLU A 255 -17.42 -2.07 -0.70
CA GLU A 255 -18.64 -1.49 -1.27
C GLU A 255 -19.69 -2.58 -1.48
N HIS A 256 -19.33 -3.68 -2.13
CA HIS A 256 -20.24 -4.78 -2.39
C HIS A 256 -20.80 -5.39 -1.09
N GLN A 257 -19.96 -5.55 -0.07
CA GLN A 257 -20.42 -6.05 1.25
C GLN A 257 -21.45 -5.12 1.91
N PHE A 258 -21.23 -3.79 1.88
CA PHE A 258 -22.20 -2.84 2.42
C PHE A 258 -23.47 -2.76 1.55
N PHE A 259 -23.32 -2.85 0.24
CA PHE A 259 -24.47 -2.95 -0.67
C PHE A 259 -25.33 -4.16 -0.37
N GLU A 260 -24.74 -5.35 -0.16
CA GLU A 260 -25.47 -6.56 0.21
C GLU A 260 -26.24 -6.41 1.52
N LYS A 261 -25.67 -5.74 2.53
CA LYS A 261 -26.34 -5.42 3.81
C LYS A 261 -27.54 -4.47 3.62
N VAL A 262 -27.37 -3.39 2.84
CA VAL A 262 -28.45 -2.44 2.53
C VAL A 262 -29.55 -3.13 1.73
N TRP A 263 -29.17 -3.92 0.72
CA TRP A 263 -30.11 -4.67 -0.08
C TRP A 263 -30.93 -5.66 0.76
N TYR A 264 -30.26 -6.42 1.64
CA TYR A 264 -30.94 -7.41 2.48
C TYR A 264 -31.91 -6.76 3.48
N SER A 265 -31.54 -5.65 4.09
CA SER A 265 -32.45 -4.90 4.98
C SER A 265 -33.71 -4.41 4.23
N ARG A 266 -33.53 -3.83 3.02
CA ARG A 266 -34.66 -3.46 2.15
C ARG A 266 -35.50 -4.67 1.73
N HIS A 267 -34.83 -5.80 1.44
CA HIS A 267 -35.46 -7.06 1.11
C HIS A 267 -36.37 -7.57 2.26
N THR A 268 -35.89 -7.52 3.50
CA THR A 268 -36.65 -7.94 4.67
C THR A 268 -37.91 -7.08 4.84
N LEU A 269 -37.79 -5.75 4.74
CA LEU A 269 -38.94 -4.83 4.77
C LEU A 269 -39.91 -5.08 3.62
N PHE A 270 -39.40 -5.39 2.44
CA PHE A 270 -40.25 -5.73 1.29
C PHE A 270 -40.98 -7.04 1.50
N ARG A 271 -40.31 -8.05 2.04
CA ARG A 271 -40.86 -9.36 2.38
C ARG A 271 -42.01 -9.20 3.40
N GLU A 272 -41.84 -8.40 4.45
CA GLU A 272 -42.93 -8.10 5.40
C GLU A 272 -44.14 -7.44 4.73
N LYS A 273 -43.93 -6.54 3.75
CA LYS A 273 -45.04 -5.92 3.02
C LYS A 273 -45.84 -6.95 2.20
N VAL A 274 -45.15 -7.93 1.60
CA VAL A 274 -45.80 -9.03 0.87
C VAL A 274 -46.56 -9.95 1.84
N GLU A 275 -45.93 -10.36 2.94
CA GLU A 275 -46.52 -11.23 3.97
C GLU A 275 -47.75 -10.59 4.64
N ARG A 276 -47.73 -9.26 4.83
CA ARG A 276 -48.88 -8.49 5.34
C ARG A 276 -49.95 -8.16 4.29
N GLY A 277 -49.77 -8.67 3.05
CA GLY A 277 -50.74 -8.45 1.97
C GLY A 277 -50.76 -7.02 1.39
N ARG A 278 -49.82 -6.16 1.76
CA ARG A 278 -49.68 -4.81 1.19
C ARG A 278 -49.16 -4.84 -0.24
N ILE A 279 -48.43 -5.88 -0.63
CA ILE A 279 -47.97 -6.13 -1.98
C ILE A 279 -48.54 -7.49 -2.41
N LYS A 280 -49.27 -7.49 -3.51
CA LYS A 280 -49.92 -8.69 -4.05
C LYS A 280 -48.97 -9.44 -4.97
N ILE A 281 -48.91 -10.76 -4.84
CA ILE A 281 -48.22 -11.61 -5.79
C ILE A 281 -49.18 -11.90 -6.97
N VAL A 282 -48.78 -11.54 -8.18
CA VAL A 282 -49.53 -11.80 -9.41
C VAL A 282 -48.81 -12.85 -10.26
N GLU A 283 -49.59 -13.62 -11.00
CA GLU A 283 -49.01 -14.59 -11.95
C GLU A 283 -48.24 -13.85 -13.08
N ASN A 284 -47.40 -14.58 -13.77
CA ASN A 284 -46.56 -14.03 -14.84
C ASN A 284 -47.38 -13.29 -15.90
N GLY A 285 -47.28 -11.98 -15.93
CA GLY A 285 -48.00 -11.10 -16.85
C GLY A 285 -47.58 -9.66 -16.63
N THR A 286 -48.11 -8.73 -17.44
CA THR A 286 -47.79 -7.31 -17.28
C THR A 286 -48.49 -6.76 -16.05
N VAL A 287 -47.74 -6.30 -15.04
CA VAL A 287 -48.33 -5.54 -13.90
C VAL A 287 -48.88 -4.25 -14.46
N PRO A 288 -50.19 -3.96 -14.31
CA PRO A 288 -50.77 -2.70 -14.78
C PRO A 288 -50.05 -1.50 -14.19
N SER A 289 -49.93 -0.43 -14.95
CA SER A 289 -49.18 0.77 -14.51
C SER A 289 -49.70 1.41 -13.24
N LYS A 290 -51.02 1.27 -12.96
CA LYS A 290 -51.70 1.74 -11.74
C LYS A 290 -51.31 0.91 -10.50
N ASP A 291 -50.86 -0.33 -10.65
CA ASP A 291 -50.51 -1.23 -9.55
C ASP A 291 -48.98 -1.34 -9.36
N ARG A 292 -48.20 -0.43 -10.01
CA ARG A 292 -46.77 -0.34 -9.80
C ARG A 292 -46.45 0.04 -8.35
N GLY A 293 -45.82 -0.87 -7.61
CA GLY A 293 -45.53 -0.72 -6.18
C GLY A 293 -46.46 -1.51 -5.25
N GLU A 294 -47.63 -1.97 -5.74
CA GLU A 294 -48.59 -2.77 -4.95
C GLU A 294 -48.66 -4.23 -5.40
N ALA A 295 -47.99 -4.60 -6.47
CA ALA A 295 -47.95 -5.96 -6.97
C ALA A 295 -46.53 -6.37 -7.46
N ILE A 296 -46.20 -7.65 -7.27
CA ILE A 296 -44.96 -8.27 -7.73
C ILE A 296 -45.27 -9.56 -8.48
N GLN A 297 -44.54 -9.82 -9.58
CA GLN A 297 -44.68 -11.07 -10.32
C GLN A 297 -44.10 -12.24 -9.52
N ARG A 298 -44.77 -13.40 -9.51
CA ARG A 298 -44.35 -14.62 -8.80
C ARG A 298 -42.90 -15.00 -9.10
N LYS A 299 -42.53 -15.07 -10.38
CA LYS A 299 -41.18 -15.42 -10.81
C LYS A 299 -40.12 -14.48 -10.26
N PHE A 300 -40.39 -13.18 -10.22
CA PHE A 300 -39.51 -12.18 -9.66
C PHE A 300 -39.40 -12.30 -8.14
N TRP A 301 -40.55 -12.51 -7.47
CA TRP A 301 -40.61 -12.74 -6.02
C TRP A 301 -39.78 -13.96 -5.60
N GLU A 302 -39.90 -15.09 -6.31
CA GLU A 302 -39.10 -16.28 -6.03
C GLU A 302 -37.59 -16.02 -6.24
N ALA A 303 -37.21 -15.22 -7.25
CA ALA A 303 -35.83 -14.85 -7.48
C ALA A 303 -35.28 -13.98 -6.32
N VAL A 304 -36.08 -13.05 -5.81
CA VAL A 304 -35.75 -12.20 -4.65
C VAL A 304 -35.56 -13.03 -3.38
N LEU A 305 -36.45 -14.01 -3.13
CA LEU A 305 -36.30 -14.94 -1.99
C LEU A 305 -35.03 -15.78 -2.09
N ARG A 306 -34.73 -16.32 -3.27
CA ARG A 306 -33.48 -17.08 -3.51
C ARG A 306 -32.24 -16.21 -3.30
N ALA A 307 -32.28 -14.93 -3.68
CA ALA A 307 -31.18 -14.01 -3.47
C ALA A 307 -30.97 -13.73 -1.96
N GLY A 308 -32.05 -13.49 -1.21
CA GLY A 308 -31.98 -13.31 0.25
C GLY A 308 -31.36 -14.53 0.94
N LYS A 309 -31.82 -15.73 0.61
CA LYS A 309 -31.29 -16.97 1.17
C LYS A 309 -29.78 -17.15 0.89
N ARG A 310 -29.30 -16.83 -0.31
CA ARG A 310 -27.86 -16.87 -0.64
C ARG A 310 -27.03 -15.90 0.19
N LEU A 311 -27.58 -14.74 0.56
CA LEU A 311 -26.89 -13.80 1.43
C LEU A 311 -26.83 -14.31 2.86
N GLU A 312 -27.91 -14.91 3.37
CA GLU A 312 -27.96 -15.56 4.69
C GLU A 312 -26.92 -16.69 4.79
N GLU A 313 -26.80 -17.53 3.75
CA GLU A 313 -25.80 -18.60 3.67
C GLU A 313 -24.34 -18.07 3.59
N ARG A 314 -24.14 -16.91 2.98
CA ARG A 314 -22.80 -16.30 2.81
C ARG A 314 -22.32 -15.55 4.04
N HIS A 315 -23.17 -14.79 4.68
CA HIS A 315 -22.79 -13.83 5.72
C HIS A 315 -23.21 -14.26 7.13
N GLY A 316 -24.13 -15.20 7.25
CA GLY A 316 -24.87 -15.47 8.48
C GLY A 316 -25.98 -14.43 8.71
N PRO A 317 -27.18 -14.86 9.13
CA PRO A 317 -28.31 -13.95 9.35
C PRO A 317 -28.00 -12.86 10.40
N GLU A 318 -27.20 -13.16 11.41
CA GLU A 318 -26.80 -12.25 12.48
C GLU A 318 -25.97 -11.06 11.98
N ASN A 319 -25.32 -11.17 10.83
CA ASN A 319 -24.50 -10.13 10.22
C ASN A 319 -25.26 -9.28 9.17
N LEU A 320 -26.55 -9.59 8.97
CA LEU A 320 -27.42 -8.93 7.98
C LEU A 320 -28.53 -8.06 8.61
N GLY A 321 -28.56 -7.94 9.92
CA GLY A 321 -29.53 -7.15 10.68
C GLY A 321 -30.38 -8.00 11.63
N PRO A 322 -31.43 -7.43 12.26
CA PRO A 322 -31.89 -6.04 12.10
C PRO A 322 -30.90 -5.01 12.65
N TRP A 323 -30.88 -3.81 12.05
CA TRP A 323 -30.01 -2.70 12.43
C TRP A 323 -30.82 -1.65 13.23
N SER A 324 -30.20 -1.07 14.27
CA SER A 324 -30.67 0.18 14.86
C SER A 324 -30.59 1.35 13.88
N ASP A 325 -31.30 2.44 14.13
CA ASP A 325 -31.27 3.63 13.27
C ASP A 325 -29.84 4.19 13.11
N PHE A 326 -29.05 4.13 14.19
CA PHE A 326 -27.64 4.54 14.15
C PHE A 326 -26.78 3.64 13.25
N GLU A 327 -26.89 2.32 13.42
CA GLU A 327 -26.16 1.36 12.60
C GLU A 327 -26.58 1.43 11.14
N TRP A 328 -27.89 1.59 10.89
CA TRP A 328 -28.42 1.80 9.56
C TRP A 328 -27.85 3.04 8.88
N GLY A 329 -27.83 4.18 9.60
CA GLY A 329 -27.21 5.42 9.12
C GLY A 329 -25.72 5.23 8.82
N MET A 330 -25.00 4.52 9.71
CA MET A 330 -23.56 4.25 9.53
C MET A 330 -23.30 3.34 8.33
N ILE A 331 -24.11 2.30 8.10
CA ILE A 331 -23.97 1.39 6.94
C ILE A 331 -24.19 2.15 5.63
N ASN A 332 -25.24 2.98 5.55
CA ASN A 332 -25.52 3.80 4.38
C ASN A 332 -24.42 4.84 4.14
N GLY A 333 -23.93 5.52 5.19
CA GLY A 333 -22.85 6.49 5.09
C GLY A 333 -21.54 5.85 4.58
N LYS A 334 -21.20 4.66 5.07
CA LYS A 334 -20.02 3.90 4.57
C LYS A 334 -20.20 3.51 3.10
N LEU A 335 -21.38 3.03 2.71
CA LEU A 335 -21.67 2.67 1.31
C LEU A 335 -21.57 3.90 0.39
N SER A 336 -22.15 5.04 0.79
CA SER A 336 -22.10 6.29 0.02
C SER A 336 -20.63 6.76 -0.15
N ALA A 337 -19.85 6.76 0.93
CA ALA A 337 -18.45 7.16 0.86
C ALA A 337 -17.62 6.26 -0.06
N LEU A 338 -17.81 4.93 -0.02
CA LEU A 338 -17.11 3.99 -0.89
C LEU A 338 -17.51 4.17 -2.36
N ARG A 339 -18.77 4.40 -2.65
CA ARG A 339 -19.29 4.70 -3.99
C ARG A 339 -18.72 5.98 -4.54
N TRP A 340 -18.67 7.04 -3.72
CA TRP A 340 -18.04 8.29 -4.11
C TRP A 340 -16.55 8.10 -4.48
N VAL A 341 -15.81 7.34 -3.68
CA VAL A 341 -14.40 6.98 -3.99
C VAL A 341 -14.28 6.20 -5.30
N LEU A 342 -15.29 5.40 -5.65
CA LEU A 342 -15.34 4.61 -6.89
C LEU A 342 -15.88 5.41 -8.10
N GLY A 343 -16.27 6.68 -7.91
CA GLY A 343 -16.67 7.58 -8.98
C GLY A 343 -18.16 7.89 -9.08
N ASP A 344 -18.98 7.44 -8.13
CA ASP A 344 -20.39 7.83 -8.05
C ASP A 344 -20.52 9.25 -7.47
N GLU A 345 -21.65 9.92 -7.73
CA GLU A 345 -21.95 11.20 -7.10
C GLU A 345 -22.23 11.03 -5.59
N TRP A 346 -21.87 12.05 -4.76
CA TRP A 346 -21.85 11.94 -3.30
C TRP A 346 -23.20 11.53 -2.67
N ASP A 347 -24.31 12.00 -3.17
CA ASP A 347 -25.63 11.80 -2.54
C ASP A 347 -26.54 10.79 -3.26
N MET A 348 -26.02 9.92 -4.08
CA MET A 348 -26.80 8.89 -4.79
C MET A 348 -27.19 7.72 -3.85
N LEU A 349 -27.99 7.98 -2.82
CA LEU A 349 -28.59 6.99 -1.93
C LEU A 349 -30.02 6.57 -2.37
N THR A 350 -30.31 6.58 -3.66
CA THR A 350 -31.63 6.12 -4.15
C THR A 350 -31.62 4.68 -4.57
#